data_a13c6e34fd9ef602b4bf79456753a453
#
_entry.id   a13c6e34fd9ef602b4bf79456753a453
#
_cell.length_a   1.000
_cell.length_b   1.000
_cell.length_c   1.000
_cell.angle_alpha   90.00
_cell.angle_beta   90.00
_cell.angle_gamma   90.00
#
_symmetry.space_group_name_H-M   'P 1'
#
loop_
_entity.id
_entity.type
_entity.pdbx_description
1 polymer ?
#
loop_
_entity_poly.entity_id
_entity_poly.type
_entity_poly.pdbx_seq_one_letter_code
_entity_poly.pdbx_strand_id
1 'polypeptide(L)'
;ILSEKLHSASLYYNLANCYYKLNEVALSVYYYEKALLLDPASKDIKINLSFAQKMTIDSIERIPQSGFSMWFSKTLNSLSVDGWATRCVGLTFLFVFLFLCYLLSYSESKKRVFFISSSLVLALLVGSILLLFNKDRLNRSVSSAIIFVKEIDAKLEPSQEAETVFALHEGT
;
A
#
# COMPACT_ATOMS: atom_id res chain seq x y z
N ILE A 1 2.70 -0.43 -24.25
CA ILE A 1 3.09 0.13 -22.94
C ILE A 1 3.15 -0.98 -21.88
N LEU A 2 2.09 -1.79 -21.69
CA LEU A 2 2.11 -2.92 -20.74
C LEU A 2 3.10 -4.01 -21.17
N SER A 3 3.31 -4.22 -22.45
CA SER A 3 4.30 -5.15 -23.01
C SER A 3 5.75 -4.72 -22.74
N GLU A 4 5.99 -3.44 -22.52
CA GLU A 4 7.32 -2.87 -22.23
C GLU A 4 7.67 -2.89 -20.73
N LYS A 5 6.86 -3.56 -19.90
CA LYS A 5 7.02 -3.64 -18.43
C LYS A 5 7.05 -2.27 -17.71
N LEU A 6 6.50 -1.24 -18.34
CA LEU A 6 6.33 0.06 -17.72
C LEU A 6 5.10 0.04 -16.79
N HIS A 7 5.35 0.20 -15.50
CA HIS A 7 4.32 0.19 -14.47
C HIS A 7 4.26 1.56 -13.79
N SER A 8 3.11 2.23 -13.86
CA SER A 8 2.89 3.47 -13.12
C SER A 8 1.47 3.53 -12.55
N ALA A 9 1.30 4.19 -11.42
CA ALA A 9 -0.01 4.38 -10.79
C ALA A 9 -0.98 5.09 -11.75
N SER A 10 -0.51 6.14 -12.45
CA SER A 10 -1.32 6.89 -13.41
C SER A 10 -1.76 6.06 -14.60
N LEU A 11 -0.90 5.18 -15.12
CA LEU A 11 -1.26 4.28 -16.21
C LEU A 11 -2.37 3.34 -15.79
N TYR A 12 -2.22 2.67 -14.64
CA TYR A 12 -3.23 1.74 -14.14
C TYR A 12 -4.53 2.45 -13.77
N TYR A 13 -4.46 3.64 -13.18
CA TYR A 13 -5.63 4.46 -12.88
C TYR A 13 -6.42 4.82 -14.14
N ASN A 14 -5.76 5.28 -15.21
CA ASN A 14 -6.43 5.62 -16.45
C ASN A 14 -7.02 4.38 -17.14
N LEU A 15 -6.33 3.24 -17.11
CA LEU A 15 -6.82 1.99 -17.65
C LEU A 15 -8.06 1.50 -16.88
N ALA A 16 -8.03 1.60 -15.54
CA ALA A 16 -9.18 1.28 -14.70
C ALA A 16 -10.39 2.17 -15.02
N ASN A 17 -10.19 3.48 -15.23
CA ASN A 17 -11.24 4.39 -15.63
C ASN A 17 -11.86 4.01 -17.00
N CYS A 18 -11.04 3.55 -17.95
CA CYS A 18 -11.52 3.08 -19.25
C CYS A 18 -12.41 1.83 -19.07
N TYR A 19 -11.97 0.83 -18.31
CA TYR A 19 -12.75 -0.38 -18.04
C TYR A 19 -14.02 -0.07 -17.24
N TYR A 20 -13.96 0.85 -16.27
CA TYR A 20 -15.15 1.30 -15.56
C TYR A 20 -16.22 1.87 -16.51
N LYS A 21 -15.81 2.71 -17.48
CA LYS A 21 -16.73 3.26 -18.49
C LYS A 21 -17.26 2.23 -19.47
N LEU A 22 -16.51 1.16 -19.71
CA LEU A 22 -16.92 0.03 -20.56
C LEU A 22 -17.80 -0.98 -19.79
N ASN A 23 -18.08 -0.75 -18.51
CA ASN A 23 -18.80 -1.65 -17.61
C ASN A 23 -18.09 -3.00 -17.37
N GLU A 24 -16.77 -3.04 -17.54
CA GLU A 24 -15.92 -4.20 -17.27
C GLU A 24 -15.45 -4.14 -15.82
N VAL A 25 -16.31 -4.62 -14.91
CA VAL A 25 -16.17 -4.38 -13.46
C VAL A 25 -14.90 -5.03 -12.91
N ALA A 26 -14.65 -6.31 -13.20
CA ALA A 26 -13.47 -7.03 -12.70
C ALA A 26 -12.16 -6.39 -13.13
N LEU A 27 -12.04 -6.02 -14.41
CA LEU A 27 -10.85 -5.34 -14.95
C LEU A 27 -10.67 -3.97 -14.35
N SER A 28 -11.76 -3.23 -14.12
CA SER A 28 -11.72 -1.93 -13.46
C SER A 28 -11.19 -2.03 -12.04
N VAL A 29 -11.75 -2.92 -11.21
CA VAL A 29 -11.29 -3.17 -9.84
C VAL A 29 -9.83 -3.61 -9.84
N TYR A 30 -9.45 -4.55 -10.71
CA TYR A 30 -8.08 -5.05 -10.80
C TYR A 30 -7.05 -3.95 -11.07
N TYR A 31 -7.32 -3.06 -12.02
CA TYR A 31 -6.37 -2.00 -12.35
C TYR A 31 -6.37 -0.87 -11.33
N TYR A 32 -7.50 -0.57 -10.65
CA TYR A 32 -7.50 0.35 -9.51
C TYR A 32 -6.70 -0.20 -8.34
N GLU A 33 -6.82 -1.48 -8.00
CA GLU A 33 -6.02 -2.12 -6.95
C GLU A 33 -4.52 -2.09 -7.31
N LYS A 34 -4.15 -2.35 -8.57
CA LYS A 34 -2.77 -2.20 -9.04
C LYS A 34 -2.25 -0.76 -8.93
N ALA A 35 -3.09 0.23 -9.26
CA ALA A 35 -2.73 1.63 -9.10
C ALA A 35 -2.51 1.98 -7.63
N LEU A 36 -3.35 1.45 -6.73
CA LEU A 36 -3.28 1.68 -5.29
C LEU A 36 -2.05 1.05 -4.63
N LEU A 37 -1.56 -0.09 -5.16
CA LEU A 37 -0.30 -0.68 -4.70
C LEU A 37 0.90 0.25 -4.95
N LEU A 38 0.89 0.99 -6.07
CA LEU A 38 1.95 1.92 -6.44
C LEU A 38 1.79 3.30 -5.77
N ASP A 39 0.55 3.76 -5.61
CA ASP A 39 0.22 5.02 -4.93
C ASP A 39 -0.90 4.82 -3.88
N PRO A 40 -0.56 4.27 -2.70
CA PRO A 40 -1.53 3.98 -1.66
C PRO A 40 -2.09 5.24 -0.98
N ALA A 41 -1.52 6.42 -1.22
CA ALA A 41 -1.98 7.68 -0.65
C ALA A 41 -3.04 8.37 -1.50
N SER A 42 -3.16 8.04 -2.79
CA SER A 42 -4.07 8.68 -3.73
C SER A 42 -5.52 8.56 -3.27
N LYS A 43 -6.17 9.71 -3.11
CA LYS A 43 -7.60 9.78 -2.79
C LYS A 43 -8.47 9.45 -4.00
N ASP A 44 -8.05 9.89 -5.17
CA ASP A 44 -8.81 9.71 -6.41
C ASP A 44 -8.92 8.23 -6.78
N ILE A 45 -7.81 7.47 -6.63
CA ILE A 45 -7.82 6.02 -6.86
C ILE A 45 -8.79 5.34 -5.87
N LYS A 46 -8.73 5.70 -4.58
CA LYS A 46 -9.61 5.12 -3.54
C LYS A 46 -11.08 5.41 -3.79
N ILE A 47 -11.40 6.62 -4.20
CA ILE A 47 -12.78 7.03 -4.49
C ILE A 47 -13.30 6.25 -5.70
N ASN A 48 -12.55 6.21 -6.80
CA ASN A 48 -12.97 5.53 -8.01
C ASN A 48 -13.05 4.01 -7.82
N LEU A 49 -12.09 3.42 -7.08
CA LEU A 49 -12.15 2.02 -6.67
C LEU A 49 -13.43 1.74 -5.88
N SER A 50 -13.82 2.62 -4.94
CA SER A 50 -15.05 2.45 -4.17
C SER A 50 -16.32 2.48 -5.05
N PHE A 51 -16.31 3.25 -6.14
CA PHE A 51 -17.41 3.22 -7.11
C PHE A 51 -17.41 1.92 -7.94
N ALA A 52 -16.25 1.44 -8.37
CA ALA A 52 -16.15 0.18 -9.08
C ALA A 52 -16.59 -1.01 -8.19
N GLN A 53 -16.19 -1.03 -6.93
CA GLN A 53 -16.59 -2.04 -5.95
C GLN A 53 -18.09 -2.02 -5.63
N LYS A 54 -18.79 -0.89 -5.77
CA LYS A 54 -20.25 -0.82 -5.64
C LYS A 54 -21.01 -1.44 -6.83
N MET A 55 -20.31 -1.68 -7.93
CA MET A 55 -20.89 -2.36 -9.09
C MET A 55 -20.78 -3.89 -8.97
N THR A 56 -19.97 -4.41 -8.05
CA THR A 56 -19.89 -5.84 -7.75
C THR A 56 -21.16 -6.31 -7.04
N ILE A 57 -21.52 -7.56 -7.26
CA ILE A 57 -22.70 -8.19 -6.64
C ILE A 57 -22.43 -8.46 -5.16
N ASP A 58 -21.19 -8.88 -4.85
CA ASP A 58 -20.81 -9.25 -3.50
C ASP A 58 -20.47 -8.01 -2.66
N SER A 59 -21.20 -7.83 -1.59
CA SER A 59 -20.91 -6.78 -0.62
C SER A 59 -20.07 -7.34 0.53
N ILE A 60 -18.75 -7.20 0.44
CA ILE A 60 -17.85 -7.61 1.51
C ILE A 60 -17.71 -6.45 2.52
N GLU A 61 -18.36 -6.58 3.68
CA GLU A 61 -18.17 -5.62 4.77
C GLU A 61 -16.79 -5.77 5.38
N ARG A 62 -16.06 -4.66 5.43
CA ARG A 62 -14.76 -4.62 6.10
C ARG A 62 -14.95 -4.67 7.60
N ILE A 63 -14.28 -5.61 8.26
CA ILE A 63 -14.28 -5.70 9.72
C ILE A 63 -13.76 -4.39 10.31
N PRO A 64 -14.51 -3.73 11.22
CA PRO A 64 -14.09 -2.50 11.84
C PRO A 64 -12.79 -2.72 12.64
N GLN A 65 -11.79 -1.90 12.32
CA GLN A 65 -10.49 -1.97 13.00
C GLN A 65 -10.51 -1.16 14.30
N SER A 66 -9.75 -1.60 15.31
CA SER A 66 -9.53 -0.81 16.54
C SER A 66 -8.77 0.48 16.24
N GLY A 67 -8.91 1.49 17.10
CA GLY A 67 -8.29 2.81 16.88
C GLY A 67 -6.79 2.76 16.65
N PHE A 68 -6.05 1.93 17.42
CA PHE A 68 -4.60 1.75 17.23
C PHE A 68 -4.27 1.04 15.91
N SER A 69 -4.99 -0.03 15.57
CA SER A 69 -4.83 -0.74 14.31
C SER A 69 -5.13 0.16 13.11
N MET A 70 -6.17 0.98 13.21
CA MET A 70 -6.52 1.97 12.19
C MET A 70 -5.40 3.02 12.01
N TRP A 71 -4.86 3.56 13.11
CA TRP A 71 -3.75 4.52 13.06
C TRP A 71 -2.50 3.90 12.44
N PHE A 72 -2.13 2.69 12.87
CA PHE A 72 -0.98 1.95 12.34
C PHE A 72 -1.14 1.65 10.84
N SER A 73 -2.29 1.11 10.43
CA SER A 73 -2.61 0.85 9.02
C SER A 73 -2.59 2.12 8.17
N LYS A 74 -3.12 3.23 8.70
CA LYS A 74 -3.09 4.54 8.02
C LYS A 74 -1.66 5.03 7.84
N THR A 75 -0.81 4.92 8.86
CA THR A 75 0.61 5.28 8.79
C THR A 75 1.35 4.39 7.79
N LEU A 76 1.17 3.09 7.86
CA LEU A 76 1.79 2.12 6.96
C LEU A 76 1.40 2.35 5.49
N ASN A 77 0.13 2.70 5.25
CA ASN A 77 -0.43 2.97 3.92
C ASN A 77 -0.32 4.44 3.47
N SER A 78 0.43 5.27 4.20
CA SER A 78 0.69 6.66 3.80
C SER A 78 1.69 6.76 2.65
N LEU A 79 2.57 5.78 2.50
CA LEU A 79 3.58 5.71 1.45
C LEU A 79 3.61 4.31 0.83
N SER A 80 4.06 4.23 -0.43
CA SER A 80 4.44 2.97 -1.08
C SER A 80 5.72 2.40 -0.46
N VAL A 81 6.11 1.17 -0.83
CA VAL A 81 7.38 0.57 -0.42
C VAL A 81 8.55 1.46 -0.84
N ASP A 82 8.54 1.94 -2.09
CA ASP A 82 9.56 2.85 -2.62
C ASP A 82 9.57 4.20 -1.90
N GLY A 83 8.38 4.71 -1.53
CA GLY A 83 8.25 5.94 -0.74
C GLY A 83 8.89 5.81 0.65
N TRP A 84 8.68 4.67 1.34
CA TRP A 84 9.33 4.37 2.60
C TRP A 84 10.84 4.20 2.45
N ALA A 85 11.31 3.52 1.38
CA ALA A 85 12.73 3.37 1.09
C ALA A 85 13.41 4.72 0.83
N THR A 86 12.80 5.59 0.02
CA THR A 86 13.30 6.95 -0.25
C THR A 86 13.38 7.78 1.02
N ARG A 87 12.38 7.68 1.91
CA ARG A 87 12.40 8.33 3.23
C ARG A 87 13.56 7.84 4.08
N CYS A 88 13.84 6.54 4.12
CA CYS A 88 14.98 5.98 4.84
C CYS A 88 16.31 6.54 4.32
N VAL A 89 16.48 6.62 3.01
CA VAL A 89 17.68 7.22 2.39
C VAL A 89 17.82 8.69 2.80
N GLY A 90 16.76 9.49 2.70
CA GLY A 90 16.78 10.89 3.10
C GLY A 90 17.12 11.09 4.58
N LEU A 91 16.53 10.28 5.47
CA LEU A 91 16.84 10.32 6.91
C LEU A 91 18.29 9.91 7.21
N THR A 92 18.85 8.97 6.46
CA THR A 92 20.26 8.59 6.59
C THR A 92 21.19 9.75 6.26
N PHE A 93 20.97 10.45 5.14
CA PHE A 93 21.76 11.65 4.79
C PHE A 93 21.61 12.73 5.84
N LEU A 94 20.41 12.99 6.34
CA LEU A 94 20.16 13.97 7.38
C LEU A 94 20.87 13.60 8.69
N PHE A 95 20.82 12.33 9.08
CA PHE A 95 21.53 11.83 10.26
C PHE A 95 23.04 12.05 10.13
N VAL A 96 23.64 11.65 9.01
CA VAL A 96 25.08 11.83 8.76
C VAL A 96 25.46 13.31 8.81
N PHE A 97 24.67 14.18 8.19
CA PHE A 97 24.90 15.62 8.21
C PHE A 97 24.89 16.19 9.64
N LEU A 98 23.86 15.90 10.42
CA LEU A 98 23.74 16.36 11.80
C LEU A 98 24.85 15.81 12.70
N PHE A 99 25.23 14.56 12.47
CA PHE A 99 26.32 13.91 13.22
C PHE A 99 27.67 14.54 12.88
N LEU A 100 27.94 14.89 11.64
CA LEU A 100 29.12 15.64 11.25
C LEU A 100 29.13 17.04 11.86
N CYS A 101 28.00 17.74 11.90
CA CYS A 101 27.87 19.03 12.59
C CYS A 101 28.16 18.90 14.08
N TYR A 102 27.73 17.80 14.73
CA TYR A 102 28.08 17.49 16.10
C TYR A 102 29.59 17.35 16.28
N LEU A 103 30.25 16.56 15.42
CA LEU A 103 31.71 16.32 15.51
C LEU A 103 32.52 17.61 15.29
N LEU A 104 32.11 18.44 14.34
CA LEU A 104 32.82 19.67 13.93
C LEU A 104 32.51 20.88 14.83
N SER A 105 31.52 20.78 15.70
CA SER A 105 31.14 21.91 16.58
C SER A 105 32.10 22.06 17.74
N TYR A 106 32.54 23.28 18.00
CA TYR A 106 33.40 23.62 19.15
C TYR A 106 32.58 24.10 20.36
N SER A 107 31.34 24.55 20.16
CA SER A 107 30.49 25.08 21.25
C SER A 107 29.71 23.96 21.92
N GLU A 108 29.76 23.90 23.23
CA GLU A 108 29.04 22.92 24.08
C GLU A 108 27.53 22.93 23.82
N SER A 109 26.93 24.13 23.73
CA SER A 109 25.49 24.27 23.47
C SER A 109 25.11 23.73 22.10
N LYS A 110 25.89 24.02 21.06
CA LYS A 110 25.67 23.51 19.72
C LYS A 110 25.84 21.99 19.65
N LYS A 111 26.87 21.44 20.33
CA LYS A 111 27.05 19.97 20.44
C LYS A 111 25.83 19.28 21.01
N ARG A 112 25.27 19.80 22.11
CA ARG A 112 24.06 19.23 22.73
C ARG A 112 22.87 19.23 21.76
N VAL A 113 22.65 20.34 21.07
CA VAL A 113 21.55 20.44 20.07
C VAL A 113 21.76 19.43 18.95
N PHE A 114 22.94 19.37 18.34
CA PHE A 114 23.20 18.43 17.23
C PHE A 114 23.15 16.97 17.67
N PHE A 115 23.60 16.66 18.89
CA PHE A 115 23.50 15.31 19.45
C PHE A 115 22.03 14.87 19.62
N ILE A 116 21.20 15.73 20.26
CA ILE A 116 19.79 15.45 20.47
C ILE A 116 19.05 15.30 19.10
N SER A 117 19.31 16.23 18.17
CA SER A 117 18.70 16.20 16.85
C SER A 117 19.10 14.95 16.05
N SER A 118 20.39 14.57 16.06
CA SER A 118 20.86 13.35 15.38
C SER A 118 20.27 12.09 16.01
N SER A 119 20.17 12.02 17.34
CA SER A 119 19.54 10.91 18.05
C SER A 119 18.04 10.76 17.70
N LEU A 120 17.32 11.88 17.59
CA LEU A 120 15.92 11.88 17.18
C LEU A 120 15.76 11.39 15.72
N VAL A 121 16.61 11.88 14.81
CA VAL A 121 16.60 11.44 13.41
C VAL A 121 16.94 9.96 13.31
N LEU A 122 17.88 9.45 14.10
CA LEU A 122 18.21 8.03 14.16
C LEU A 122 17.00 7.19 14.62
N ALA A 123 16.29 7.64 15.66
CA ALA A 123 15.07 6.95 16.11
C ALA A 123 13.98 6.93 15.03
N LEU A 124 13.79 8.04 14.30
CA LEU A 124 12.86 8.11 13.16
C LEU A 124 13.30 7.21 11.99
N LEU A 125 14.60 7.09 11.74
CA LEU A 125 15.16 6.20 10.73
C LEU A 125 14.85 4.73 11.07
N VAL A 126 15.15 4.31 12.31
CA VAL A 126 14.86 2.95 12.78
C VAL A 126 13.36 2.65 12.66
N GLY A 127 12.49 3.55 13.12
CA GLY A 127 11.04 3.41 12.97
C GLY A 127 10.60 3.29 11.52
N SER A 128 11.18 4.09 10.61
CA SER A 128 10.88 4.01 9.17
C SER A 128 11.32 2.69 8.54
N ILE A 129 12.46 2.15 8.94
CA ILE A 129 12.96 0.84 8.50
C ILE A 129 12.00 -0.27 8.95
N LEU A 130 11.53 -0.25 10.21
CA LEU A 130 10.57 -1.23 10.72
C LEU A 130 9.25 -1.17 9.94
N LEU A 131 8.75 0.03 9.62
CA LEU A 131 7.55 0.20 8.80
C LEU A 131 7.75 -0.31 7.37
N LEU A 132 8.92 -0.05 6.77
CA LEU A 132 9.28 -0.57 5.45
C LEU A 132 9.23 -2.10 5.40
N PHE A 133 9.88 -2.77 6.36
CA PHE A 133 9.87 -4.24 6.44
C PHE A 133 8.46 -4.80 6.65
N ASN A 134 7.67 -4.19 7.52
CA ASN A 134 6.28 -4.61 7.73
C ASN A 134 5.44 -4.44 6.46
N LYS A 135 5.60 -3.32 5.75
CA LYS A 135 4.89 -3.06 4.49
C LYS A 135 5.26 -4.07 3.41
N ASP A 136 6.55 -4.33 3.21
CA ASP A 136 7.04 -5.31 2.24
C ASP A 136 6.56 -6.73 2.57
N ARG A 137 6.63 -7.11 3.85
CA ARG A 137 6.14 -8.41 4.32
C ARG A 137 4.64 -8.57 4.05
N LEU A 138 3.82 -7.57 4.37
CA LEU A 138 2.39 -7.59 4.11
C LEU A 138 2.09 -7.70 2.61
N ASN A 139 2.78 -6.92 1.79
CA ASN A 139 2.59 -6.98 0.33
C ASN A 139 2.94 -8.35 -0.26
N ARG A 140 3.91 -9.07 0.32
CA ARG A 140 4.29 -10.42 -0.12
C ARG A 140 3.40 -11.51 0.45
N SER A 141 2.85 -11.31 1.65
CA SER A 141 2.02 -12.34 2.32
C SER A 141 0.57 -12.34 1.85
N VAL A 142 0.06 -11.21 1.36
CA VAL A 142 -1.31 -11.08 0.86
C VAL A 142 -1.29 -11.29 -0.65
N SER A 143 -1.64 -12.50 -1.09
CA SER A 143 -1.97 -12.79 -2.49
C SER A 143 -3.44 -12.45 -2.70
N SER A 144 -3.71 -11.22 -3.15
CA SER A 144 -5.06 -10.86 -3.58
C SER A 144 -5.35 -11.44 -4.96
N ALA A 145 -6.54 -12.00 -5.14
CA ALA A 145 -7.04 -12.45 -6.43
C ALA A 145 -8.35 -11.71 -6.73
N ILE A 146 -8.64 -11.50 -7.99
CA ILE A 146 -9.91 -10.91 -8.44
C ILE A 146 -10.57 -11.90 -9.38
N ILE A 147 -11.87 -12.09 -9.17
CA ILE A 147 -12.67 -13.03 -9.96
C ILE A 147 -13.09 -12.36 -11.27
N PHE A 148 -12.73 -12.97 -12.40
CA PHE A 148 -13.06 -12.50 -13.73
C PHE A 148 -14.24 -13.26 -14.37
N VAL A 149 -14.66 -14.37 -13.76
CA VAL A 149 -15.83 -15.13 -14.20
C VAL A 149 -17.07 -14.58 -13.51
N LYS A 150 -18.24 -14.74 -14.17
CA LYS A 150 -19.51 -14.21 -13.63
C LYS A 150 -19.82 -14.74 -12.23
N GLU A 151 -19.53 -16.01 -12.00
CA GLU A 151 -19.77 -16.70 -10.74
C GLU A 151 -18.81 -17.87 -10.59
N ILE A 152 -18.30 -18.12 -9.39
CA ILE A 152 -17.48 -19.26 -9.00
C ILE A 152 -17.83 -19.74 -7.61
N ASP A 153 -17.97 -21.05 -7.44
CA ASP A 153 -18.20 -21.68 -6.16
C ASP A 153 -16.92 -21.83 -5.33
N ALA A 154 -16.92 -21.29 -4.13
CA ALA A 154 -15.88 -21.55 -3.15
C ALA A 154 -16.24 -22.83 -2.38
N LYS A 155 -15.35 -23.85 -2.45
CA LYS A 155 -15.53 -25.18 -1.85
C LYS A 155 -14.64 -25.36 -0.64
N LEU A 156 -15.04 -26.23 0.30
CA LEU A 156 -14.27 -26.55 1.52
C LEU A 156 -12.93 -27.25 1.20
N GLU A 157 -12.89 -28.06 0.12
CA GLU A 157 -11.71 -28.82 -0.28
C GLU A 157 -11.51 -28.67 -1.80
N PRO A 158 -10.26 -28.83 -2.30
CA PRO A 158 -9.95 -28.77 -3.74
C PRO A 158 -10.41 -30.05 -4.47
N SER A 159 -11.69 -30.39 -4.33
CA SER A 159 -12.35 -31.54 -4.97
C SER A 159 -13.59 -31.08 -5.72
N GLN A 160 -13.90 -31.75 -6.84
CA GLN A 160 -15.12 -31.46 -7.61
C GLN A 160 -16.39 -31.83 -6.85
N GLU A 161 -16.31 -32.85 -5.97
CA GLU A 161 -17.44 -33.37 -5.17
C GLU A 161 -17.60 -32.65 -3.81
N ALA A 162 -16.68 -31.72 -3.47
CA ALA A 162 -16.73 -31.01 -2.21
C ALA A 162 -17.94 -30.06 -2.16
N GLU A 163 -18.48 -29.89 -0.93
CA GLU A 163 -19.61 -29.02 -0.66
C GLU A 163 -19.26 -27.54 -0.94
N THR A 164 -20.14 -26.85 -1.65
CA THR A 164 -20.04 -25.42 -1.88
C THR A 164 -20.39 -24.65 -0.62
N VAL A 165 -19.50 -23.77 -0.15
CA VAL A 165 -19.69 -22.96 1.06
C VAL A 165 -20.39 -21.65 0.72
N PHE A 166 -19.92 -20.98 -0.34
CA PHE A 166 -20.50 -19.74 -0.86
C PHE A 166 -20.11 -19.56 -2.32
N ALA A 167 -20.89 -18.79 -3.05
CA ALA A 167 -20.57 -18.33 -4.38
C ALA A 167 -19.90 -16.97 -4.33
N LEU A 168 -18.94 -16.71 -5.22
CA LEU A 168 -18.32 -15.42 -5.45
C LEU A 168 -18.56 -14.96 -6.87
N HIS A 169 -18.78 -13.66 -7.03
CA HIS A 169 -19.11 -13.07 -8.33
C HIS A 169 -17.97 -12.22 -8.88
N GLU A 170 -18.11 -11.81 -10.14
CA GLU A 170 -17.16 -10.99 -10.85
C GLU A 170 -16.81 -9.70 -10.11
N GLY A 171 -15.51 -9.38 -10.04
CA GLY A 171 -14.98 -8.17 -9.42
C GLY A 171 -14.73 -8.26 -7.90
N THR A 172 -15.03 -9.43 -7.31
CA THR A 172 -14.74 -9.72 -5.88
C THR A 172 -13.30 -10.14 -5.69
#